data_4f1cef1a7c2655c498ffe36b734fd676
#
_entry.id   4f1cef1a7c2655c498ffe36b734fd676
#
_cell.length_a   1.000
_cell.length_b   1.000
_cell.length_c   1.000
_cell.angle_alpha   90.00
_cell.angle_beta   90.00
_cell.angle_gamma   90.00
#
_symmetry.space_group_name_H-M   'P 1'
#
loop_
_entity.id
_entity.type
_entity.pdbx_description
1 polymer ?
#
loop_
_entity_poly.entity_id
_entity_poly.type
_entity_poly.pdbx_seq_one_letter_code
_entity_poly.pdbx_strand_id
1 'polypeptide(L)'
;MAFMQELQKQGATVVMVGDGINDAAVLRAADVSFAMGSGAALAQSHADAVLLSAGLVSLRNAAMTADTCMRVIRQNLAWATLYNLAAIPAAALGVLSPWMAGVGMSGSSALVVLNALRLQRPRRT
;
A
#
# COMPACT_ATOMS: atom_id res chain seq x y z
N MET A 1 -13.66 21.85 -5.98
CA MET A 1 -12.53 22.31 -5.14
C MET A 1 -12.98 22.71 -3.74
N ALA A 2 -13.80 23.74 -3.52
CA ALA A 2 -14.15 24.22 -2.18
C ALA A 2 -14.74 23.14 -1.25
N PHE A 3 -15.68 22.32 -1.73
CA PHE A 3 -16.29 21.24 -0.96
C PHE A 3 -15.27 20.17 -0.53
N MET A 4 -14.37 19.79 -1.43
CA MET A 4 -13.31 18.81 -1.13
C MET A 4 -12.35 19.33 -0.05
N GLN A 5 -11.90 20.58 -0.20
CA GLN A 5 -11.04 21.22 0.79
C GLN A 5 -11.70 21.35 2.16
N GLU A 6 -13.01 21.55 2.19
CA GLU A 6 -13.77 21.58 3.45
C GLU A 6 -13.79 20.22 4.13
N LEU A 7 -14.01 19.13 3.37
CA LEU A 7 -13.93 17.77 3.90
C LEU A 7 -12.51 17.44 4.44
N GLN A 8 -11.48 17.84 3.70
CA GLN A 8 -10.09 17.64 4.12
C GLN A 8 -9.76 18.41 5.41
N LYS A 9 -10.24 19.65 5.55
CA LYS A 9 -10.09 20.42 6.79
C LYS A 9 -10.78 19.77 7.99
N GLN A 10 -11.86 19.04 7.76
CA GLN A 10 -12.56 18.26 8.79
C GLN A 10 -11.87 16.92 9.11
N GLY A 11 -10.70 16.65 8.47
CA GLY A 11 -9.91 15.44 8.69
C GLY A 11 -10.37 14.22 7.87
N ALA A 12 -11.26 14.41 6.89
CA ALA A 12 -11.66 13.34 6.00
C ALA A 12 -10.61 13.09 4.92
N THR A 13 -10.31 11.83 4.63
CA THR A 13 -9.53 11.43 3.47
C THR A 13 -10.42 11.39 2.24
N VAL A 14 -10.13 12.21 1.24
CA VAL A 14 -10.95 12.36 0.04
C VAL A 14 -10.36 11.55 -1.11
N VAL A 15 -11.16 10.64 -1.64
CA VAL A 15 -10.84 9.89 -2.86
C VAL A 15 -11.61 10.52 -4.02
N MET A 16 -10.89 10.90 -5.08
CA MET A 16 -11.47 11.47 -6.30
C MET A 16 -11.33 10.51 -7.46
N VAL A 17 -12.40 10.36 -8.24
CA VAL A 17 -12.39 9.62 -9.51
C VAL A 17 -12.83 10.57 -10.62
N GLY A 18 -12.05 10.68 -11.68
CA GLY A 18 -12.33 11.58 -12.79
C GLY A 18 -11.93 10.97 -14.14
N ASP A 19 -12.54 11.46 -15.22
CA ASP A 19 -12.31 10.97 -16.59
C ASP A 19 -11.95 12.08 -17.58
N GLY A 20 -12.09 13.35 -17.20
CA GLY A 20 -11.97 14.50 -18.07
C GLY A 20 -10.78 15.42 -17.78
N ILE A 21 -10.48 16.28 -18.77
CA ILE A 21 -9.45 17.33 -18.65
C ILE A 21 -9.79 18.30 -17.51
N ASN A 22 -11.09 18.58 -17.31
CA ASN A 22 -11.58 19.49 -16.29
C ASN A 22 -11.35 18.98 -14.87
N ASP A 23 -11.17 17.69 -14.71
CA ASP A 23 -10.98 17.04 -13.40
C ASP A 23 -9.51 17.04 -12.96
N ALA A 24 -8.56 17.34 -13.84
CA ALA A 24 -7.13 17.27 -13.57
C ALA A 24 -6.71 18.08 -12.32
N ALA A 25 -7.26 19.28 -12.15
CA ALA A 25 -6.96 20.11 -10.99
C ALA A 25 -7.54 19.55 -9.68
N VAL A 26 -8.71 18.90 -9.76
CA VAL A 26 -9.38 18.31 -8.59
C VAL A 26 -8.73 16.97 -8.23
N LEU A 27 -8.36 16.16 -9.23
CA LEU A 27 -7.60 14.93 -9.05
C LEU A 27 -6.29 15.19 -8.30
N ARG A 28 -5.54 16.22 -8.73
CA ARG A 28 -4.27 16.59 -8.10
C ARG A 28 -4.41 17.08 -6.65
N ALA A 29 -5.55 17.62 -6.29
CA ALA A 29 -5.80 18.18 -4.96
C ALA A 29 -6.45 17.19 -3.98
N ALA A 30 -6.89 16.03 -4.45
CA ALA A 30 -7.42 14.95 -3.62
C ALA A 30 -6.29 14.23 -2.86
N ASP A 31 -6.64 13.57 -1.76
CA ASP A 31 -5.69 12.75 -0.99
C ASP A 31 -5.32 11.45 -1.74
N VAL A 32 -6.27 10.92 -2.50
CA VAL A 32 -6.08 9.79 -3.43
C VAL A 32 -6.91 10.06 -4.69
N SER A 33 -6.32 9.86 -5.85
CA SER A 33 -6.97 10.14 -7.13
C SER A 33 -6.87 8.98 -8.11
N PHE A 34 -7.99 8.72 -8.79
CA PHE A 34 -8.09 7.73 -9.85
C PHE A 34 -8.58 8.37 -11.15
N ALA A 35 -7.86 8.17 -12.24
CA ALA A 35 -8.36 8.48 -13.58
C ALA A 35 -8.95 7.24 -14.22
N MET A 36 -10.01 7.43 -15.03
CA MET A 36 -10.54 6.35 -15.86
C MET A 36 -9.60 6.08 -17.03
N GLY A 37 -9.38 4.82 -17.38
CA GLY A 37 -8.49 4.43 -18.48
C GLY A 37 -8.97 4.89 -19.86
N SER A 38 -10.28 5.15 -20.00
CA SER A 38 -10.89 5.78 -21.17
C SER A 38 -10.84 7.31 -21.14
N GLY A 39 -10.34 7.89 -20.05
CA GLY A 39 -10.30 9.34 -19.84
C GLY A 39 -9.17 10.03 -20.59
N ALA A 40 -9.18 11.37 -20.54
CA ALA A 40 -8.17 12.18 -21.18
C ALA A 40 -6.77 11.92 -20.62
N ALA A 41 -5.75 11.92 -21.48
CA ALA A 41 -4.35 11.70 -21.09
C ALA A 41 -3.89 12.69 -20.00
N LEU A 42 -4.42 13.91 -19.99
CA LEU A 42 -4.14 14.91 -18.97
C LEU A 42 -4.68 14.48 -17.60
N ALA A 43 -5.90 13.93 -17.52
CA ALA A 43 -6.45 13.40 -16.27
C ALA A 43 -5.61 12.22 -15.75
N GLN A 44 -5.20 11.31 -16.65
CA GLN A 44 -4.34 10.19 -16.30
C GLN A 44 -2.97 10.62 -15.78
N SER A 45 -2.38 11.69 -16.33
CA SER A 45 -1.07 12.19 -15.88
C SER A 45 -1.09 12.90 -14.52
N HIS A 46 -2.27 13.27 -14.02
CA HIS A 46 -2.44 13.95 -12.74
C HIS A 46 -3.08 13.08 -11.65
N ALA A 47 -3.45 11.84 -11.97
CA ALA A 47 -3.98 10.89 -11.03
C ALA A 47 -2.88 9.99 -10.44
N ASP A 48 -3.07 9.55 -9.19
CA ASP A 48 -2.16 8.60 -8.53
C ASP A 48 -2.25 7.20 -9.15
N ALA A 49 -3.41 6.85 -9.69
CA ALA A 49 -3.62 5.56 -10.36
C ALA A 49 -4.62 5.68 -11.52
N VAL A 50 -4.53 4.74 -12.47
CA VAL A 50 -5.42 4.66 -13.62
C VAL A 50 -6.23 3.37 -13.53
N LEU A 51 -7.57 3.49 -13.59
CA LEU A 51 -8.49 2.36 -13.67
C LEU A 51 -8.62 1.90 -15.12
N LEU A 52 -7.94 0.81 -15.47
CA LEU A 52 -7.94 0.29 -16.85
C LEU A 52 -9.29 -0.30 -17.27
N SER A 53 -10.12 -0.71 -16.31
CA SER A 53 -11.47 -1.22 -16.56
C SER A 53 -12.53 -0.19 -16.19
N ALA A 54 -13.55 -0.05 -17.02
CA ALA A 54 -14.59 0.97 -16.96
C ALA A 54 -15.62 0.75 -15.84
N GLY A 55 -15.23 0.30 -14.64
CA GLY A 55 -16.21 0.03 -13.59
C GLY A 55 -15.74 0.43 -12.18
N LEU A 56 -16.64 1.03 -11.40
CA LEU A 56 -16.43 1.31 -9.97
C LEU A 56 -16.16 0.05 -9.13
N VAL A 57 -16.46 -1.14 -9.67
CA VAL A 57 -16.10 -2.43 -9.07
C VAL A 57 -14.57 -2.56 -8.95
N SER A 58 -13.82 -2.03 -9.91
CA SER A 58 -12.35 -2.02 -9.87
C SER A 58 -11.81 -1.16 -8.73
N LEU A 59 -12.46 -0.05 -8.43
CA LEU A 59 -12.12 0.81 -7.29
C LEU A 59 -12.32 0.07 -5.97
N ARG A 60 -13.45 -0.64 -5.81
CA ARG A 60 -13.69 -1.48 -4.64
C ARG A 60 -12.62 -2.56 -4.48
N ASN A 61 -12.27 -3.24 -5.57
CA ASN A 61 -11.24 -4.27 -5.55
C ASN A 61 -9.85 -3.69 -5.22
N ALA A 62 -9.52 -2.50 -5.73
CA ALA A 62 -8.30 -1.79 -5.40
C ALA A 62 -8.24 -1.46 -3.89
N ALA A 63 -9.31 -0.92 -3.32
CA ALA A 63 -9.39 -0.60 -1.90
C ALA A 63 -9.24 -1.86 -1.01
N MET A 64 -9.90 -2.96 -1.36
CA MET A 64 -9.78 -4.24 -0.64
C MET A 64 -8.37 -4.83 -0.74
N THR A 65 -7.71 -4.65 -1.89
CA THR A 65 -6.33 -5.09 -2.10
C THR A 65 -5.38 -4.23 -1.28
N ALA A 66 -5.55 -2.91 -1.29
CA ALA A 66 -4.75 -1.98 -0.49
C ALA A 66 -4.83 -2.29 1.01
N ASP A 67 -6.04 -2.53 1.55
CA ASP A 67 -6.22 -2.93 2.95
C ASP A 67 -5.47 -4.23 3.28
N THR A 68 -5.54 -5.21 2.39
CA THR A 68 -4.83 -6.48 2.56
C THR A 68 -3.31 -6.28 2.49
N CYS A 69 -2.81 -5.46 1.56
CA CYS A 69 -1.40 -5.09 1.47
C CYS A 69 -0.92 -4.41 2.76
N MET A 70 -1.66 -3.42 3.25
CA MET A 70 -1.31 -2.72 4.49
C MET A 70 -1.27 -3.65 5.69
N ARG A 71 -2.16 -4.64 5.76
CA ARG A 71 -2.15 -5.66 6.81
C ARG A 71 -0.90 -6.53 6.76
N VAL A 72 -0.51 -6.99 5.56
CA VAL A 72 0.71 -7.78 5.35
C VAL A 72 1.96 -6.95 5.67
N ILE A 73 2.01 -5.68 5.25
CA ILE A 73 3.12 -4.76 5.55
C ILE A 73 3.27 -4.62 7.07
N ARG A 74 2.18 -4.34 7.80
CA ARG A 74 2.21 -4.22 9.26
C ARG A 74 2.67 -5.50 9.95
N GLN A 75 2.23 -6.67 9.47
CA GLN A 75 2.69 -7.97 9.99
C GLN A 75 4.20 -8.16 9.76
N ASN A 76 4.69 -7.88 8.56
CA ASN A 76 6.10 -8.02 8.22
C ASN A 76 6.96 -7.04 9.02
N LEU A 77 6.50 -5.79 9.18
CA LEU A 77 7.21 -4.79 9.95
C LEU A 77 7.26 -5.17 11.45
N ALA A 78 6.13 -5.62 12.01
CA ALA A 78 6.08 -6.08 13.40
C ALA A 78 7.01 -7.28 13.63
N TRP A 79 7.02 -8.26 12.70
CA TRP A 79 7.92 -9.40 12.75
C TRP A 79 9.39 -8.96 12.70
N ALA A 80 9.77 -8.11 11.74
CA ALA A 80 11.12 -7.61 11.60
C ALA A 80 11.60 -6.83 12.84
N THR A 81 10.73 -6.00 13.39
CA THR A 81 11.01 -5.24 14.62
C THR A 81 11.23 -6.18 15.81
N LEU A 82 10.33 -7.16 16.00
CA LEU A 82 10.42 -8.12 17.10
C LEU A 82 11.71 -8.96 17.00
N TYR A 83 12.01 -9.45 15.78
CA TYR A 83 13.23 -10.22 15.54
C TYR A 83 14.48 -9.39 15.88
N ASN A 84 14.58 -8.16 15.37
CA ASN A 84 15.73 -7.30 15.63
C ASN A 84 15.85 -6.91 17.11
N LEU A 85 14.72 -6.66 17.78
CA LEU A 85 14.71 -6.31 19.20
C LEU A 85 15.22 -7.47 20.09
N ALA A 86 15.02 -8.72 19.66
CA ALA A 86 15.55 -9.89 20.34
C ALA A 86 16.99 -10.22 19.91
N ALA A 87 17.28 -10.20 18.61
CA ALA A 87 18.55 -10.64 18.06
C ALA A 87 19.72 -9.69 18.37
N ILE A 88 19.48 -8.36 18.33
CA ILE A 88 20.54 -7.38 18.56
C ILE A 88 21.09 -7.45 20.00
N PRO A 89 20.27 -7.44 21.07
CA PRO A 89 20.78 -7.62 22.41
C PRO A 89 21.47 -8.98 22.64
N ALA A 90 20.90 -10.06 22.08
CA ALA A 90 21.49 -11.39 22.19
C ALA A 90 22.87 -11.48 21.53
N ALA A 91 23.05 -10.80 20.38
CA ALA A 91 24.35 -10.69 19.73
C ALA A 91 25.33 -9.83 20.53
N ALA A 92 24.88 -8.70 21.09
CA ALA A 92 25.70 -7.82 21.93
C ALA A 92 26.18 -8.50 23.20
N LEU A 93 25.40 -9.41 23.77
CA LEU A 93 25.76 -10.21 24.93
C LEU A 93 26.63 -11.44 24.57
N GLY A 94 26.97 -11.64 23.30
CA GLY A 94 27.79 -12.76 22.84
C GLY A 94 27.07 -14.12 22.85
N VAL A 95 25.75 -14.15 23.05
CA VAL A 95 24.93 -15.37 23.04
C VAL A 95 24.76 -15.92 21.63
N LEU A 96 24.73 -15.04 20.61
CA LEU A 96 24.59 -15.42 19.21
C LEU A 96 25.95 -15.48 18.52
N SER A 97 26.30 -16.66 17.98
CA SER A 97 27.43 -16.78 17.07
C SER A 97 27.10 -16.20 15.69
N PRO A 98 28.11 -15.73 14.91
CA PRO A 98 27.87 -15.11 13.60
C PRO A 98 27.07 -15.98 12.62
N TRP A 99 27.31 -17.30 12.62
CA TRP A 99 26.57 -18.20 11.74
C TRP A 99 25.11 -18.37 12.16
N MET A 100 24.81 -18.39 13.47
CA MET A 100 23.44 -18.43 13.97
C MET A 100 22.68 -17.16 13.62
N ALA A 101 23.33 -16.01 13.72
CA ALA A 101 22.75 -14.74 13.28
C ALA A 101 22.43 -14.76 11.78
N GLY A 102 23.32 -15.29 10.95
CA GLY A 102 23.10 -15.43 9.50
C GLY A 102 21.92 -16.34 9.14
N VAL A 103 21.82 -17.50 9.79
CA VAL A 103 20.70 -18.43 9.58
C VAL A 103 19.37 -17.81 10.05
N GLY A 104 19.37 -17.18 11.22
CA GLY A 104 18.19 -16.52 11.77
C GLY A 104 17.69 -15.38 10.87
N MET A 105 18.60 -14.55 10.35
CA MET A 105 18.27 -13.46 9.43
C MET A 105 17.71 -13.99 8.10
N SER A 106 18.30 -15.05 7.55
CA SER A 106 17.82 -15.70 6.32
C SER A 106 16.41 -16.29 6.53
N GLY A 107 16.19 -16.97 7.65
CA GLY A 107 14.88 -17.51 8.04
C GLY A 107 13.82 -16.41 8.20
N SER A 108 14.18 -15.32 8.88
CA SER A 108 13.30 -14.15 9.04
C SER A 108 12.92 -13.53 7.68
N SER A 109 13.91 -13.37 6.79
CA SER A 109 13.67 -12.86 5.43
C SER A 109 12.75 -13.78 4.63
N ALA A 110 12.95 -15.09 4.71
CA ALA A 110 12.09 -16.07 4.05
C ALA A 110 10.64 -15.99 4.53
N LEU A 111 10.42 -15.83 5.85
CA LEU A 111 9.08 -15.66 6.41
C LEU A 111 8.38 -14.41 5.89
N VAL A 112 9.09 -13.28 5.80
CA VAL A 112 8.56 -12.03 5.24
C VAL A 112 8.15 -12.20 3.78
N VAL A 113 9.00 -12.85 2.97
CA VAL A 113 8.70 -13.14 1.56
C VAL A 113 7.50 -14.07 1.43
N LEU A 114 7.44 -15.16 2.19
CA LEU A 114 6.33 -16.11 2.16
C LEU A 114 5.01 -15.44 2.57
N ASN A 115 5.04 -14.54 3.56
CA ASN A 115 3.86 -13.77 3.94
C ASN A 115 3.42 -12.82 2.83
N ALA A 116 4.36 -12.16 2.14
CA ALA A 116 4.07 -11.28 1.01
C ALA A 116 3.49 -12.05 -0.20
N LEU A 117 3.94 -13.28 -0.47
CA LEU A 117 3.42 -14.11 -1.55
C LEU A 117 1.93 -14.47 -1.38
N ARG A 118 1.38 -14.36 -0.18
CA ARG A 118 -0.07 -14.53 0.06
C ARG A 118 -0.91 -13.49 -0.68
N LEU A 119 -0.34 -12.34 -1.04
CA LEU A 119 -1.01 -11.30 -1.81
C LEU A 119 -1.23 -11.71 -3.28
N GLN A 120 -0.45 -12.65 -3.81
CA GLN A 120 -0.57 -13.13 -5.20
C GLN A 120 -1.73 -14.12 -5.38
N ARG A 121 -2.32 -14.63 -4.31
CA ARG A 121 -3.45 -15.55 -4.43
C ARG A 121 -4.68 -14.79 -4.90
N PRO A 122 -5.23 -15.10 -6.09
CA PRO A 122 -6.45 -14.46 -6.55
C PRO A 122 -7.55 -14.75 -5.53
N ARG A 123 -8.18 -13.69 -5.00
CA ARG A 123 -9.41 -13.84 -4.24
C ARG A 123 -10.46 -14.37 -5.20
N ARG A 124 -10.90 -15.61 -5.00
CA ARG A 124 -12.12 -16.10 -5.63
C ARG A 124 -13.25 -15.19 -5.13
N THR A 125 -13.73 -14.35 -6.05
CA THR A 125 -14.99 -13.61 -5.89
C THR A 125 -16.15 -14.57 -6.00
#